data_515d589799c8173219a84661cf448ff2
#
_entry.id   515d589799c8173219a84661cf448ff2
#
_cell.length_a   1.000
_cell.length_b   1.000
_cell.length_c   1.000
_cell.angle_alpha   90.00
_cell.angle_beta   90.00
_cell.angle_gamma   90.00
#
_symmetry.space_group_name_H-M   'P 1'
#
loop_
_entity.id
_entity.type
_entity.pdbx_description
1 polymer ?
#
loop_
_entity_poly.entity_id
_entity_poly.type
_entity_poly.pdbx_seq_one_letter_code
_entity_poly.pdbx_strand_id
1 'polypeptide(L)'
;MKKVDIDIRSNVPELSYGTGQGKSVDIRSARLTEITTADDKVVITEPSSQSHSQYPFNKVDQSISGHIREVDDTPGAERLMEMHKSGTYQEILPDGTKVTKIFGDDFYIALIDHNLVVGGNLNITVQGDCNLLVKGNMKTKVDGNYNLTVNGNMTTRVEGNEVHYVKGNIDYQTNSNLTIRAQLNTKIDGIGDVDIQSSKNFITRSVDTYKIYSEGNIHIDTQEKLYLNTYYIN
;
A
#
# COMPACT_ATOMS: atom_id res chain seq x y z
N MET A 1 -13.13 13.87 7.77
CA MET A 1 -13.48 12.64 7.06
C MET A 1 -15.01 12.61 6.91
N LYS A 2 -15.57 12.80 5.72
CA LYS A 2 -17.02 12.70 5.51
C LYS A 2 -17.39 11.23 5.48
N LYS A 3 -18.15 10.77 6.49
CA LYS A 3 -18.87 9.51 6.40
C LYS A 3 -19.81 9.63 5.19
N VAL A 4 -19.63 8.77 4.21
CA VAL A 4 -20.61 8.60 3.14
C VAL A 4 -21.75 7.79 3.75
N ASP A 5 -22.83 8.45 4.16
CA ASP A 5 -24.08 7.79 4.53
C ASP A 5 -24.72 7.30 3.23
N ILE A 6 -24.50 6.04 2.93
CA ILE A 6 -25.21 5.35 1.84
C ILE A 6 -26.52 4.85 2.44
N ASP A 7 -27.62 5.56 2.21
CA ASP A 7 -28.96 5.07 2.55
C ASP A 7 -29.35 3.96 1.55
N ILE A 8 -29.04 2.72 1.94
CA ILE A 8 -29.28 1.52 1.14
C ILE A 8 -30.80 1.19 1.08
N ARG A 9 -31.59 1.77 1.98
CA ARG A 9 -33.01 1.41 2.15
C ARG A 9 -33.92 2.08 1.12
N SER A 10 -33.51 3.19 0.54
CA SER A 10 -34.35 3.97 -0.39
C SER A 10 -34.37 3.44 -1.83
N ASN A 11 -33.47 2.50 -2.20
CA ASN A 11 -33.31 2.01 -3.57
C ASN A 11 -33.53 0.50 -3.76
N VAL A 12 -34.10 -0.20 -2.77
CA VAL A 12 -34.58 -1.57 -2.98
C VAL A 12 -35.98 -1.47 -3.59
N PRO A 13 -36.17 -1.85 -4.86
CA PRO A 13 -37.52 -1.86 -5.45
C PRO A 13 -38.40 -2.81 -4.64
N GLU A 14 -39.64 -2.38 -4.34
CA GLU A 14 -40.67 -3.28 -3.81
C GLU A 14 -40.84 -4.46 -4.78
N LEU A 15 -40.37 -5.63 -4.36
CA LEU A 15 -40.53 -6.86 -5.12
C LEU A 15 -41.99 -7.31 -4.95
N SER A 16 -42.77 -7.13 -5.99
CA SER A 16 -44.13 -7.63 -6.02
C SER A 16 -44.14 -9.17 -5.90
N TYR A 17 -44.70 -9.69 -4.84
CA TYR A 17 -45.05 -11.11 -4.70
C TYR A 17 -46.03 -11.50 -5.80
N GLY A 18 -45.60 -12.32 -6.70
CA GLY A 18 -46.52 -12.97 -7.64
C GLY A 18 -45.98 -13.13 -9.06
N THR A 19 -45.82 -14.37 -9.44
CA THR A 19 -45.61 -14.87 -10.79
C THR A 19 -44.26 -14.55 -11.44
N GLY A 20 -43.25 -15.31 -11.15
CA GLY A 20 -42.20 -15.83 -12.06
C GLY A 20 -41.41 -14.88 -12.98
N GLN A 21 -41.67 -13.60 -12.95
CA GLN A 21 -40.96 -12.58 -13.69
C GLN A 21 -40.31 -11.60 -12.69
N GLY A 22 -39.25 -12.08 -12.03
CA GLY A 22 -38.41 -11.19 -11.23
C GLY A 22 -37.77 -10.15 -12.13
N LYS A 23 -38.06 -8.86 -11.89
CA LYS A 23 -37.26 -7.81 -12.50
C LYS A 23 -35.85 -7.95 -11.96
N SER A 24 -34.88 -8.07 -12.83
CA SER A 24 -33.47 -7.95 -12.49
C SER A 24 -33.26 -6.66 -11.69
N VAL A 25 -32.87 -6.79 -10.43
CA VAL A 25 -32.60 -5.64 -9.58
C VAL A 25 -31.19 -5.16 -9.86
N ASP A 26 -31.05 -3.96 -10.40
CA ASP A 26 -29.74 -3.32 -10.45
C ASP A 26 -29.33 -2.86 -9.05
N ILE A 27 -28.62 -3.74 -8.34
CA ILE A 27 -28.15 -3.54 -6.95
C ILE A 27 -26.98 -2.57 -6.89
N ARG A 28 -26.53 -2.04 -8.02
CA ARG A 28 -25.31 -1.26 -8.14
C ARG A 28 -25.51 0.25 -8.10
N SER A 29 -26.65 0.73 -7.63
CA SER A 29 -26.90 2.18 -7.47
C SER A 29 -25.89 2.87 -6.52
N ALA A 30 -25.19 2.11 -5.66
CA ALA A 30 -24.09 2.60 -4.82
C ALA A 30 -22.74 2.14 -5.36
N ARG A 31 -22.36 2.53 -6.58
CA ARG A 31 -21.05 2.22 -7.15
C ARG A 31 -19.96 3.01 -6.46
N LEU A 32 -18.84 2.33 -6.12
CA LEU A 32 -17.55 2.98 -5.99
C LEU A 32 -17.07 3.32 -7.41
N THR A 33 -17.29 4.55 -7.82
CA THR A 33 -16.98 4.98 -9.18
C THR A 33 -15.51 5.23 -9.41
N GLU A 34 -14.75 5.52 -8.34
CA GLU A 34 -13.34 5.87 -8.47
C GLU A 34 -12.54 5.42 -7.25
N ILE A 35 -11.58 4.53 -7.45
CA ILE A 35 -10.52 4.18 -6.50
C ILE A 35 -9.21 4.63 -7.13
N THR A 36 -8.53 5.59 -6.50
CA THR A 36 -7.20 6.05 -6.93
C THR A 36 -6.13 5.11 -6.37
N THR A 37 -5.15 4.75 -7.19
CA THR A 37 -3.96 4.02 -6.74
C THR A 37 -2.96 4.94 -6.02
N ALA A 38 -1.95 4.38 -5.38
CA ALA A 38 -0.96 5.10 -4.58
C ALA A 38 -0.18 6.20 -5.35
N ASP A 39 -0.15 6.16 -6.68
CA ASP A 39 0.49 7.16 -7.54
C ASP A 39 -0.48 8.14 -8.19
N ASP A 40 -1.76 8.15 -7.77
CA ASP A 40 -2.86 9.00 -8.25
C ASP A 40 -3.13 8.92 -9.77
N LYS A 41 -2.62 7.87 -10.45
CA LYS A 41 -2.69 7.74 -11.91
C LYS A 41 -3.69 6.72 -12.42
N VAL A 42 -4.04 5.74 -11.60
CA VAL A 42 -4.96 4.67 -11.99
C VAL A 42 -6.28 4.84 -11.26
N VAL A 43 -7.33 4.98 -12.02
CA VAL A 43 -8.71 4.96 -11.50
C VAL A 43 -9.28 3.58 -11.74
N ILE A 44 -9.66 2.90 -10.66
CA ILE A 44 -10.33 1.61 -10.72
C ILE A 44 -11.81 1.85 -10.60
N THR A 45 -12.57 1.48 -11.62
CA THR A 45 -14.02 1.59 -11.65
C THR A 45 -14.66 0.23 -11.42
N GLU A 46 -15.66 0.17 -10.55
CA GLU A 46 -16.44 -1.06 -10.37
C GLU A 46 -17.09 -1.45 -11.71
N PRO A 47 -16.94 -2.71 -12.17
CA PRO A 47 -17.55 -3.16 -13.42
C PRO A 47 -19.07 -2.94 -13.41
N SER A 48 -19.65 -2.54 -14.54
CA SER A 48 -21.11 -2.38 -14.66
C SER A 48 -21.81 -3.73 -14.70
N SER A 49 -22.99 -3.84 -14.07
CA SER A 49 -23.85 -4.99 -14.29
C SER A 49 -24.27 -5.05 -15.76
N GLN A 50 -24.10 -6.21 -16.35
CA GLN A 50 -24.55 -6.50 -17.71
C GLN A 50 -25.86 -7.31 -17.70
N SER A 51 -26.69 -7.09 -16.66
CA SER A 51 -27.96 -7.79 -16.53
C SER A 51 -28.94 -7.39 -17.64
N HIS A 52 -29.26 -8.34 -18.51
CA HIS A 52 -30.24 -8.22 -19.60
C HIS A 52 -31.11 -9.46 -19.66
N SER A 53 -31.52 -9.94 -18.48
CA SER A 53 -32.25 -11.20 -18.30
C SER A 53 -33.52 -11.26 -19.15
N GLN A 54 -33.73 -12.35 -19.88
CA GLN A 54 -34.90 -12.60 -20.70
C GLN A 54 -35.58 -13.92 -20.30
N TYR A 55 -36.89 -13.86 -20.12
CA TYR A 55 -37.66 -15.07 -19.94
C TYR A 55 -37.69 -15.91 -21.26
N PRO A 56 -37.51 -17.25 -21.21
CA PRO A 56 -37.47 -18.11 -20.01
C PRO A 56 -36.07 -18.44 -19.51
N PHE A 57 -35.03 -17.71 -19.89
CA PHE A 57 -33.64 -18.08 -19.65
C PHE A 57 -33.16 -17.77 -18.22
N ASN A 58 -33.83 -16.86 -17.50
CA ASN A 58 -33.44 -16.55 -16.12
C ASN A 58 -34.28 -17.31 -15.08
N LYS A 59 -33.59 -17.77 -14.05
CA LYS A 59 -34.19 -18.37 -12.87
C LYS A 59 -33.80 -17.56 -11.64
N VAL A 60 -34.80 -17.06 -10.91
CA VAL A 60 -34.62 -16.27 -9.69
C VAL A 60 -35.32 -16.98 -8.53
N ASP A 61 -34.53 -17.30 -7.50
CA ASP A 61 -35.02 -17.80 -6.23
C ASP A 61 -34.93 -16.67 -5.18
N GLN A 62 -36.10 -16.28 -4.61
CA GLN A 62 -36.16 -15.27 -3.57
C GLN A 62 -36.73 -15.84 -2.29
N SER A 63 -36.05 -15.63 -1.17
CA SER A 63 -36.53 -16.00 0.13
C SER A 63 -37.55 -14.99 0.68
N ILE A 64 -38.36 -15.40 1.66
CA ILE A 64 -39.33 -14.53 2.35
C ILE A 64 -38.65 -13.31 2.98
N SER A 65 -37.37 -13.45 3.42
CA SER A 65 -36.61 -12.37 4.03
C SER A 65 -35.92 -11.45 3.02
N GLY A 66 -36.00 -11.73 1.70
CA GLY A 66 -35.44 -10.89 0.65
C GLY A 66 -34.04 -11.27 0.20
N HIS A 67 -33.52 -12.49 0.50
CA HIS A 67 -32.31 -13.01 -0.13
C HIS A 67 -32.63 -13.44 -1.55
N ILE A 68 -31.71 -13.20 -2.49
CA ILE A 68 -31.87 -13.50 -3.91
C ILE A 68 -30.74 -14.40 -4.40
N ARG A 69 -31.08 -15.38 -5.22
CA ARG A 69 -30.15 -16.17 -5.99
C ARG A 69 -30.65 -16.21 -7.44
N GLU A 70 -29.82 -15.82 -8.38
CA GLU A 70 -30.16 -15.78 -9.80
C GLU A 70 -29.17 -16.58 -10.62
N VAL A 71 -29.71 -17.39 -11.52
CA VAL A 71 -29.00 -18.03 -12.61
C VAL A 71 -29.63 -17.51 -13.91
N ASP A 72 -28.87 -16.83 -14.71
CA ASP A 72 -29.31 -16.24 -15.97
C ASP A 72 -28.53 -16.88 -17.12
N ASP A 73 -29.26 -17.63 -17.96
CA ASP A 73 -28.77 -18.30 -19.14
C ASP A 73 -29.16 -17.52 -20.43
N THR A 74 -29.53 -16.24 -20.32
CA THR A 74 -29.85 -15.39 -21.47
C THR A 74 -28.64 -15.33 -22.40
N PRO A 75 -28.75 -15.70 -23.68
CA PRO A 75 -27.64 -15.76 -24.60
C PRO A 75 -26.90 -14.42 -24.73
N GLY A 76 -25.60 -14.43 -24.42
CA GLY A 76 -24.73 -13.24 -24.39
C GLY A 76 -24.87 -12.34 -23.15
N ALA A 77 -25.67 -12.77 -22.17
CA ALA A 77 -25.83 -12.10 -20.89
C ALA A 77 -25.85 -13.08 -19.69
N GLU A 78 -25.20 -14.25 -19.89
CA GLU A 78 -25.14 -15.32 -18.89
C GLU A 78 -24.52 -14.82 -17.59
N ARG A 79 -25.18 -15.06 -16.44
CA ARG A 79 -24.79 -14.48 -15.17
C ARG A 79 -25.16 -15.35 -13.99
N LEU A 80 -24.29 -15.37 -12.97
CA LEU A 80 -24.59 -15.94 -11.66
C LEU A 80 -24.57 -14.84 -10.62
N MET A 81 -25.60 -14.76 -9.75
CA MET A 81 -25.66 -13.79 -8.67
C MET A 81 -26.25 -14.39 -7.39
N GLU A 82 -25.65 -14.03 -6.26
CA GLU A 82 -26.17 -14.33 -4.94
C GLU A 82 -26.12 -13.06 -4.07
N MET A 83 -27.25 -12.68 -3.48
CA MET A 83 -27.39 -11.46 -2.71
C MET A 83 -28.07 -11.71 -1.36
N HIS A 84 -27.47 -11.17 -0.31
CA HIS A 84 -28.08 -11.05 0.99
C HIS A 84 -29.04 -9.84 1.03
N LYS A 85 -30.11 -9.90 1.84
CA LYS A 85 -31.08 -8.79 2.01
C LYS A 85 -30.45 -7.44 2.41
N SER A 86 -29.24 -7.43 2.99
CA SER A 86 -28.48 -6.20 3.31
C SER A 86 -27.83 -5.54 2.10
N GLY A 87 -27.90 -6.15 0.93
CA GLY A 87 -27.23 -5.67 -0.27
C GLY A 87 -25.83 -6.27 -0.50
N THR A 88 -25.25 -7.00 0.46
CA THR A 88 -24.01 -7.76 0.24
C THR A 88 -24.26 -8.82 -0.83
N TYR A 89 -23.40 -8.86 -1.88
CA TYR A 89 -23.57 -9.79 -2.98
C TYR A 89 -22.25 -10.27 -3.57
N GLN A 90 -22.32 -11.38 -4.30
CA GLN A 90 -21.35 -11.81 -5.28
C GLN A 90 -22.00 -12.04 -6.63
N GLU A 91 -21.29 -11.70 -7.69
CA GLU A 91 -21.79 -11.81 -9.06
C GLU A 91 -20.66 -12.26 -9.99
N ILE A 92 -20.97 -13.15 -10.93
CA ILE A 92 -20.10 -13.52 -12.02
C ILE A 92 -20.76 -13.04 -13.30
N LEU A 93 -20.07 -12.15 -14.01
CA LEU A 93 -20.52 -11.52 -15.26
C LEU A 93 -20.36 -12.46 -16.47
N PRO A 94 -20.97 -12.14 -17.61
CA PRO A 94 -20.87 -12.94 -18.83
C PRO A 94 -19.43 -13.19 -19.35
N ASP A 95 -18.52 -12.26 -19.08
CA ASP A 95 -17.10 -12.37 -19.42
C ASP A 95 -16.25 -13.14 -18.36
N GLY A 96 -16.90 -13.69 -17.32
CA GLY A 96 -16.26 -14.39 -16.22
C GLY A 96 -15.72 -13.49 -15.11
N THR A 97 -15.84 -12.16 -15.21
CA THR A 97 -15.46 -11.23 -14.16
C THR A 97 -16.28 -11.49 -12.89
N LYS A 98 -15.60 -11.73 -11.75
CA LYS A 98 -16.26 -11.88 -10.45
C LYS A 98 -16.20 -10.59 -9.67
N VAL A 99 -17.34 -10.12 -9.18
CA VAL A 99 -17.49 -9.00 -8.25
C VAL A 99 -18.02 -9.52 -6.93
N THR A 100 -17.37 -9.17 -5.83
CA THR A 100 -17.87 -9.38 -4.48
C THR A 100 -17.96 -8.03 -3.79
N LYS A 101 -19.15 -7.66 -3.28
CA LYS A 101 -19.38 -6.41 -2.59
C LYS A 101 -20.00 -6.66 -1.23
N ILE A 102 -19.38 -6.14 -0.19
CA ILE A 102 -19.71 -6.37 1.20
C ILE A 102 -20.06 -5.04 1.84
N PHE A 103 -21.25 -4.93 2.42
CA PHE A 103 -21.72 -3.72 3.10
C PHE A 103 -21.48 -3.73 4.61
N GLY A 104 -21.11 -4.87 5.16
CA GLY A 104 -20.71 -5.04 6.56
C GLY A 104 -19.21 -5.32 6.66
N ASP A 105 -18.83 -5.96 7.77
CA ASP A 105 -17.46 -6.44 7.95
C ASP A 105 -17.22 -7.70 7.13
N ASP A 106 -15.99 -7.85 6.62
CA ASP A 106 -15.53 -9.05 5.94
C ASP A 106 -14.43 -9.74 6.75
N PHE A 107 -14.62 -11.03 7.02
CA PHE A 107 -13.63 -11.86 7.73
C PHE A 107 -13.15 -12.98 6.80
N TYR A 108 -11.87 -12.90 6.41
CA TYR A 108 -11.21 -14.00 5.73
C TYR A 108 -10.29 -14.72 6.71
N ILE A 109 -10.63 -15.95 7.10
CA ILE A 109 -9.92 -16.75 8.09
C ILE A 109 -9.47 -18.06 7.44
N ALA A 110 -8.15 -18.23 7.25
CA ALA A 110 -7.54 -19.48 6.82
C ALA A 110 -6.78 -20.09 8.01
N LEU A 111 -7.17 -21.29 8.42
CA LEU A 111 -6.58 -21.98 9.58
C LEU A 111 -5.24 -22.68 9.26
N ILE A 112 -4.94 -22.86 7.98
CA ILE A 112 -3.70 -23.49 7.51
C ILE A 112 -3.04 -22.49 6.55
N ASP A 113 -3.07 -22.73 5.27
CA ASP A 113 -2.40 -21.90 4.27
C ASP A 113 -3.39 -21.02 3.49
N HIS A 114 -2.95 -19.82 3.16
CA HIS A 114 -3.64 -18.96 2.19
C HIS A 114 -2.66 -18.57 1.08
N ASN A 115 -2.97 -18.96 -0.15
CA ASN A 115 -2.16 -18.67 -1.31
C ASN A 115 -2.94 -17.72 -2.26
N LEU A 116 -2.37 -16.55 -2.54
CA LEU A 116 -2.90 -15.58 -3.49
C LEU A 116 -1.95 -15.46 -4.69
N VAL A 117 -2.44 -15.80 -5.89
CA VAL A 117 -1.71 -15.65 -7.15
C VAL A 117 -2.51 -14.74 -8.06
N VAL A 118 -1.90 -13.64 -8.49
CA VAL A 118 -2.52 -12.66 -9.40
C VAL A 118 -1.66 -12.57 -10.65
N GLY A 119 -2.23 -12.95 -11.81
CA GLY A 119 -1.52 -12.92 -13.09
C GLY A 119 -1.38 -11.52 -13.70
N GLY A 120 -2.07 -10.53 -13.14
CA GLY A 120 -2.01 -9.12 -13.55
C GLY A 120 -1.66 -8.21 -12.37
N ASN A 121 -2.29 -7.06 -12.29
CA ASN A 121 -2.05 -6.08 -11.24
C ASN A 121 -2.85 -6.42 -9.97
N LEU A 122 -2.24 -6.24 -8.80
CA LEU A 122 -2.92 -6.23 -7.51
C LEU A 122 -2.98 -4.81 -6.97
N ASN A 123 -4.19 -4.30 -6.74
CA ASN A 123 -4.41 -2.97 -6.17
C ASN A 123 -5.11 -3.11 -4.82
N ILE A 124 -4.53 -2.51 -3.78
CA ILE A 124 -5.09 -2.51 -2.42
C ILE A 124 -5.20 -1.06 -1.95
N THR A 125 -6.41 -0.63 -1.61
CA THR A 125 -6.68 0.70 -1.03
C THR A 125 -7.32 0.53 0.34
N VAL A 126 -6.70 1.08 1.37
CA VAL A 126 -7.20 1.08 2.75
C VAL A 126 -7.44 2.53 3.17
N GLN A 127 -8.68 2.89 3.49
CA GLN A 127 -9.03 4.26 3.94
C GLN A 127 -8.77 4.49 5.43
N GLY A 128 -8.62 3.43 6.20
CA GLY A 128 -8.29 3.46 7.62
C GLY A 128 -6.88 2.93 7.87
N ASP A 129 -6.68 2.30 9.01
CA ASP A 129 -5.41 1.71 9.39
C ASP A 129 -5.17 0.36 8.72
N CYS A 130 -3.93 0.08 8.36
CA CYS A 130 -3.47 -1.23 7.87
C CYS A 130 -2.47 -1.82 8.87
N ASN A 131 -2.83 -2.95 9.49
CA ASN A 131 -1.97 -3.64 10.46
C ASN A 131 -1.51 -4.98 9.88
N LEU A 132 -0.20 -5.18 9.78
CA LEU A 132 0.41 -6.43 9.34
C LEU A 132 1.31 -6.99 10.46
N LEU A 133 0.96 -8.16 11.00
CA LEU A 133 1.78 -8.90 11.97
C LEU A 133 2.26 -10.21 11.35
N VAL A 134 3.57 -10.36 11.21
CA VAL A 134 4.22 -11.60 10.75
C VAL A 134 5.07 -12.16 11.90
N LYS A 135 4.66 -13.30 12.46
CA LYS A 135 5.41 -13.97 13.56
C LYS A 135 6.63 -14.74 13.09
N GLY A 136 6.70 -15.04 11.82
CA GLY A 136 7.84 -15.71 11.18
C GLY A 136 8.63 -14.75 10.29
N ASN A 137 9.20 -15.26 9.23
CA ASN A 137 9.97 -14.48 8.27
C ASN A 137 9.07 -13.78 7.26
N MET A 138 9.37 -12.53 6.96
CA MET A 138 8.78 -11.79 5.83
C MET A 138 9.84 -11.64 4.73
N LYS A 139 9.50 -12.00 3.49
CA LYS A 139 10.36 -11.83 2.31
C LYS A 139 9.63 -11.03 1.25
N THR A 140 10.24 -9.96 0.78
CA THR A 140 9.73 -9.15 -0.33
C THR A 140 10.77 -9.13 -1.44
N LYS A 141 10.36 -9.45 -2.67
CA LYS A 141 11.18 -9.33 -3.88
C LYS A 141 10.43 -8.49 -4.90
N VAL A 142 11.06 -7.43 -5.38
CA VAL A 142 10.54 -6.55 -6.42
C VAL A 142 11.56 -6.54 -7.56
N ASP A 143 11.16 -7.00 -8.75
CA ASP A 143 12.05 -7.02 -9.92
C ASP A 143 12.11 -5.65 -10.63
N GLY A 144 11.15 -4.77 -10.36
CA GLY A 144 11.10 -3.38 -10.86
C GLY A 144 11.41 -2.36 -9.76
N ASN A 145 10.75 -1.23 -9.80
CA ASN A 145 10.91 -0.15 -8.83
C ASN A 145 10.10 -0.43 -7.54
N TYR A 146 10.67 -0.08 -6.41
CA TYR A 146 9.98 -0.04 -5.12
C TYR A 146 9.92 1.40 -4.63
N ASN A 147 8.70 1.95 -4.55
CA ASN A 147 8.47 3.31 -4.07
C ASN A 147 7.72 3.27 -2.74
N LEU A 148 8.22 3.99 -1.75
CA LEU A 148 7.56 4.17 -0.45
C LEU A 148 7.42 5.67 -0.16
N THR A 149 6.19 6.15 -0.01
CA THR A 149 5.89 7.53 0.39
C THR A 149 5.18 7.54 1.73
N VAL A 150 5.72 8.26 2.69
CA VAL A 150 5.15 8.42 4.04
C VAL A 150 4.99 9.91 4.32
N ASN A 151 3.74 10.40 4.41
CA ASN A 151 3.47 11.81 4.71
C ASN A 151 3.62 12.18 6.19
N GLY A 152 3.71 11.19 7.06
CA GLY A 152 3.95 11.36 8.50
C GLY A 152 5.32 10.87 8.92
N ASN A 153 5.43 10.31 10.10
CA ASN A 153 6.67 9.76 10.63
C ASN A 153 6.90 8.32 10.14
N MET A 154 8.13 8.01 9.79
CA MET A 154 8.58 6.65 9.53
C MET A 154 9.56 6.21 10.62
N THR A 155 9.31 5.06 11.26
CA THR A 155 10.20 4.48 12.26
C THR A 155 10.56 3.06 11.87
N THR A 156 11.86 2.78 11.80
CA THR A 156 12.38 1.42 11.60
C THR A 156 13.17 1.00 12.85
N ARG A 157 12.85 -0.15 13.41
CA ARG A 157 13.59 -0.74 14.54
C ARG A 157 14.06 -2.13 14.16
N VAL A 158 15.36 -2.36 14.23
CA VAL A 158 16.01 -3.65 13.96
C VAL A 158 16.79 -4.04 15.22
N GLU A 159 16.47 -5.19 15.80
CA GLU A 159 17.18 -5.70 17.00
C GLU A 159 18.43 -6.50 16.64
N GLY A 160 18.54 -6.94 15.40
CA GLY A 160 19.71 -7.62 14.85
C GLY A 160 20.53 -6.72 13.92
N ASN A 161 21.08 -7.29 12.87
CA ASN A 161 21.87 -6.57 11.89
C ASN A 161 20.98 -5.98 10.79
N GLU A 162 21.26 -4.75 10.39
CA GLU A 162 20.70 -4.13 9.20
C GLU A 162 21.81 -3.95 8.16
N VAL A 163 21.56 -4.41 6.92
CA VAL A 163 22.53 -4.35 5.83
C VAL A 163 21.87 -3.71 4.60
N HIS A 164 22.47 -2.63 4.10
CA HIS A 164 22.09 -1.98 2.86
C HIS A 164 23.17 -2.22 1.80
N TYR A 165 22.83 -2.90 0.72
CA TYR A 165 23.70 -3.08 -0.44
C TYR A 165 23.09 -2.42 -1.66
N VAL A 166 23.73 -1.39 -2.17
CA VAL A 166 23.27 -0.60 -3.32
C VAL A 166 24.37 -0.54 -4.36
N LYS A 167 24.06 -0.94 -5.60
CA LYS A 167 25.01 -0.86 -6.71
C LYS A 167 25.17 0.56 -7.29
N GLY A 168 24.17 1.39 -7.10
CA GLY A 168 24.14 2.78 -7.53
C GLY A 168 24.40 3.74 -6.38
N ASN A 169 23.84 4.92 -6.44
CA ASN A 169 24.00 5.96 -5.44
C ASN A 169 23.02 5.76 -4.26
N ILE A 170 23.44 6.19 -3.09
CA ILE A 170 22.56 6.41 -1.93
C ILE A 170 22.54 7.92 -1.69
N ASP A 171 21.36 8.52 -1.65
CA ASP A 171 21.15 9.93 -1.36
C ASP A 171 20.30 10.10 -0.10
N TYR A 172 20.82 10.80 0.90
CA TYR A 172 20.11 11.16 2.12
C TYR A 172 19.94 12.67 2.18
N GLN A 173 18.72 13.15 1.96
CA GLN A 173 18.38 14.57 2.01
C GLN A 173 17.46 14.87 3.18
N THR A 174 17.73 15.93 3.93
CA THR A 174 16.88 16.41 5.01
C THR A 174 16.92 17.94 5.07
N ASN A 175 15.77 18.56 5.33
CA ASN A 175 15.66 19.99 5.58
C ASN A 175 15.94 20.37 7.05
N SER A 176 16.29 19.38 7.88
CA SER A 176 16.59 19.56 9.29
C SER A 176 17.92 18.85 9.63
N ASN A 177 18.00 18.13 10.72
CA ASN A 177 19.22 17.49 11.19
C ASN A 177 19.30 16.04 10.74
N LEU A 178 20.47 15.63 10.23
CA LEU A 178 20.86 14.23 10.10
C LEU A 178 21.75 13.88 11.31
N THR A 179 21.36 12.87 12.09
CA THR A 179 22.14 12.41 13.25
C THR A 179 22.49 10.94 13.08
N ILE A 180 23.77 10.60 13.08
CA ILE A 180 24.28 9.23 13.06
C ILE A 180 25.02 8.98 14.38
N ARG A 181 24.58 7.97 15.15
CA ARG A 181 25.18 7.61 16.43
C ARG A 181 25.53 6.13 16.43
N ALA A 182 26.73 5.81 16.86
CA ALA A 182 27.17 4.45 17.14
C ALA A 182 27.75 4.40 18.57
N GLN A 183 27.45 3.34 19.31
CA GLN A 183 28.00 3.16 20.65
C GLN A 183 29.47 2.72 20.62
N LEU A 184 29.91 2.06 19.55
CA LEU A 184 31.27 1.60 19.40
C LEU A 184 31.99 2.39 18.31
N ASN A 185 31.85 2.01 17.06
CA ASN A 185 32.61 2.59 15.97
C ASN A 185 31.72 3.04 14.83
N THR A 186 32.06 4.19 14.23
CA THR A 186 31.56 4.59 12.92
C THR A 186 32.72 4.57 11.95
N LYS A 187 32.63 3.80 10.86
CA LYS A 187 33.64 3.76 9.80
C LYS A 187 33.03 4.32 8.51
N ILE A 188 33.70 5.28 7.91
CA ILE A 188 33.42 5.77 6.56
C ILE A 188 34.63 5.44 5.72
N ASP A 189 34.45 4.61 4.71
CA ASP A 189 35.51 4.07 3.86
C ASP A 189 35.16 4.31 2.39
N GLY A 190 36.01 4.99 1.66
CA GLY A 190 35.81 5.31 0.25
C GLY A 190 37.08 4.92 -0.54
N ILE A 191 36.87 4.24 -1.68
CA ILE A 191 37.96 3.97 -2.62
C ILE A 191 38.35 5.24 -3.40
N GLY A 192 37.37 6.13 -3.62
CA GLY A 192 37.61 7.47 -4.23
C GLY A 192 37.64 8.55 -3.16
N ASP A 193 37.25 9.74 -3.53
CA ASP A 193 37.25 10.90 -2.64
C ASP A 193 36.16 10.81 -1.58
N VAL A 194 36.44 11.27 -0.37
CA VAL A 194 35.46 11.56 0.68
C VAL A 194 35.39 13.07 0.84
N ASP A 195 34.33 13.69 0.35
CA ASP A 195 34.13 15.14 0.41
C ASP A 195 33.12 15.46 1.53
N ILE A 196 33.55 16.33 2.47
CA ILE A 196 32.73 16.81 3.58
C ILE A 196 32.71 18.32 3.56
N GLN A 197 31.58 18.92 3.17
CA GLN A 197 31.43 20.36 3.03
C GLN A 197 30.47 20.92 4.09
N SER A 198 30.78 22.09 4.61
CA SER A 198 29.91 22.82 5.52
C SER A 198 29.93 24.31 5.17
N SER A 199 28.75 24.90 5.00
CA SER A 199 28.61 26.35 4.75
C SER A 199 28.86 27.23 5.98
N LYS A 200 28.96 26.63 7.18
CA LYS A 200 29.22 27.36 8.43
C LYS A 200 30.43 26.79 9.16
N ASN A 201 30.23 25.79 9.98
CA ASN A 201 31.29 25.23 10.81
C ASN A 201 31.39 23.72 10.57
N PHE A 202 32.60 23.23 10.38
CA PHE A 202 32.95 21.82 10.46
C PHE A 202 33.72 21.61 11.78
N ILE A 203 33.14 20.87 12.71
CA ILE A 203 33.70 20.69 14.05
C ILE A 203 33.96 19.22 14.30
N THR A 204 35.22 18.86 14.55
CA THR A 204 35.64 17.53 15.01
C THR A 204 36.13 17.62 16.45
N ARG A 205 35.73 16.68 17.30
CA ARG A 205 36.18 16.60 18.71
C ARG A 205 36.54 15.17 19.03
N SER A 206 37.67 14.98 19.69
CA SER A 206 38.08 13.70 20.27
C SER A 206 38.42 13.93 21.74
N VAL A 207 37.99 13.00 22.62
CA VAL A 207 38.29 13.03 24.04
C VAL A 207 39.71 12.54 24.31
N ASP A 208 40.20 11.61 23.47
CA ASP A 208 41.54 11.02 23.63
C ASP A 208 42.47 11.49 22.54
N THR A 209 42.48 10.86 21.38
CA THR A 209 43.42 11.17 20.30
C THR A 209 42.70 11.49 18.99
N TYR A 210 43.06 12.58 18.35
CA TYR A 210 42.69 12.89 16.98
C TYR A 210 43.92 12.71 16.09
N LYS A 211 43.85 11.82 15.09
CA LYS A 211 44.95 11.51 14.20
C LYS A 211 44.58 11.75 12.75
N ILE A 212 45.45 12.38 11.98
CA ILE A 212 45.35 12.54 10.54
C ILE A 212 46.59 11.87 9.95
N TYR A 213 46.40 10.90 9.09
CA TYR A 213 47.46 10.23 8.33
C TYR A 213 47.26 10.43 6.84
N SER A 214 48.32 10.67 6.14
CA SER A 214 48.34 10.74 4.70
C SER A 214 49.65 10.12 4.21
N GLU A 215 49.60 9.26 3.18
CA GLU A 215 50.79 8.80 2.46
C GLU A 215 51.31 9.86 1.51
N GLY A 216 50.51 10.84 1.15
CA GLY A 216 50.86 12.00 0.34
C GLY A 216 50.89 13.29 1.15
N ASN A 217 50.43 14.37 0.57
CA ASN A 217 50.40 15.67 1.21
C ASN A 217 49.14 15.88 2.04
N ILE A 218 49.27 16.56 3.17
CA ILE A 218 48.17 17.18 3.88
C ILE A 218 48.18 18.65 3.51
N HIS A 219 47.14 19.10 2.79
CA HIS A 219 47.00 20.49 2.41
C HIS A 219 45.94 21.14 3.29
N ILE A 220 46.27 22.26 3.95
CA ILE A 220 45.37 23.07 4.74
C ILE A 220 45.40 24.47 4.15
N ASP A 221 44.31 24.86 3.49
CA ASP A 221 44.17 26.19 2.93
C ASP A 221 43.14 26.98 3.77
N THR A 222 43.45 28.21 4.06
CA THR A 222 42.60 29.09 4.86
C THR A 222 42.71 30.53 4.35
N GLN A 223 41.58 31.16 4.12
CA GLN A 223 41.50 32.54 3.64
C GLN A 223 41.83 33.57 4.74
N GLU A 224 41.74 33.20 6.03
CA GLU A 224 42.01 34.13 7.11
C GLU A 224 43.19 33.71 8.00
N LYS A 225 42.94 32.91 9.01
CA LYS A 225 43.96 32.53 10.00
C LYS A 225 43.89 31.07 10.38
N LEU A 226 45.02 30.40 10.46
CA LEU A 226 45.20 29.10 11.06
C LEU A 226 45.68 29.26 12.49
N TYR A 227 44.89 28.80 13.47
CA TYR A 227 45.28 28.77 14.87
C TYR A 227 45.62 27.35 15.27
N LEU A 228 46.86 27.10 15.70
CA LEU A 228 47.35 25.85 16.29
C LEU A 228 47.72 26.14 17.73
N ASN A 229 46.83 25.79 18.66
CA ASN A 229 47.12 25.92 20.11
C ASN A 229 47.61 24.57 20.64
N THR A 230 48.89 24.51 21.00
CA THR A 230 49.51 23.38 21.66
C THR A 230 49.82 23.79 23.12
N TYR A 231 49.18 23.08 24.10
CA TYR A 231 49.61 23.16 25.49
C TYR A 231 50.63 22.04 25.70
N TYR A 232 51.91 22.42 25.91
CA TYR A 232 52.91 21.50 26.46
C TYR A 232 52.69 21.42 27.98
N ILE A 233 52.29 20.27 28.47
CA ILE A 233 52.40 19.94 29.90
C ILE A 233 53.75 19.26 30.06
N ASN A 234 54.71 19.93 30.70
CA ASN A 234 56.00 19.37 31.11
C ASN A 234 55.77 18.35 32.26
#